data_826e622ec75f4d3240d0eff505168691
#
_entry.id   826e622ec75f4d3240d0eff505168691
#
_cell.length_a   1.000
_cell.length_b   1.000
_cell.length_c   1.000
_cell.angle_alpha   90.00
_cell.angle_beta   90.00
_cell.angle_gamma   90.00
#
_symmetry.space_group_name_H-M   'P 1'
#
loop_
_entity.id
_entity.type
_entity.pdbx_description
1 polymer ?
#
loop_
_entity_poly.entity_id
_entity_poly.type
_entity_poly.pdbx_seq_one_letter_code
_entity_poly.pdbx_strand_id
1 'polypeptide(L)'
;MTRRMAILVAVVGLIVMAFAGTALAVVNVGNAGPNRLVGTAENDTLKGRSGADTIIGKGDSDRLYGGRGADHIKARERGRAEDDLVDCGRGRDTVLTDNTTEDRIMFTESAHKLRAVATSN
;
A
#
# COMPACT_ATOMS: atom_id res chain seq x y z
N MET A 1 -10.06 -2.17 -47.14
CA MET A 1 -9.85 -1.38 -45.92
C MET A 1 -8.87 -0.30 -46.23
N THR A 2 -9.25 0.91 -46.04
CA THR A 2 -8.52 2.08 -46.48
C THR A 2 -7.43 2.48 -45.48
N ARG A 3 -6.34 3.08 -45.96
CA ARG A 3 -5.21 3.63 -45.18
C ARG A 3 -5.65 4.45 -43.93
N ARG A 4 -6.85 5.02 -43.96
CA ARG A 4 -7.40 5.85 -42.88
C ARG A 4 -7.77 5.03 -41.61
N MET A 5 -8.21 3.80 -41.76
CA MET A 5 -8.50 2.92 -40.61
C MET A 5 -7.24 2.38 -39.97
N ALA A 6 -6.22 2.08 -40.73
CA ALA A 6 -4.94 1.63 -40.20
C ALA A 6 -4.23 2.72 -39.36
N ILE A 7 -4.35 3.99 -39.78
CA ILE A 7 -3.80 5.13 -39.01
C ILE A 7 -4.57 5.35 -37.71
N LEU A 8 -5.91 5.18 -37.72
CA LEU A 8 -6.73 5.36 -36.53
C LEU A 8 -6.42 4.28 -35.46
N VAL A 9 -6.23 3.03 -35.88
CA VAL A 9 -5.85 1.93 -34.99
C VAL A 9 -4.46 2.14 -34.42
N ALA A 10 -3.52 2.63 -35.21
CA ALA A 10 -2.16 2.95 -34.74
C ALA A 10 -2.14 4.09 -33.73
N VAL A 11 -2.95 5.14 -33.94
CA VAL A 11 -3.03 6.28 -33.02
C VAL A 11 -3.71 5.89 -31.70
N VAL A 12 -4.77 5.10 -31.74
CA VAL A 12 -5.43 4.57 -30.53
C VAL A 12 -4.51 3.61 -29.77
N GLY A 13 -3.79 2.75 -30.47
CA GLY A 13 -2.78 1.87 -29.87
C GLY A 13 -1.63 2.64 -29.20
N LEU A 14 -1.16 3.73 -29.82
CA LEU A 14 -0.12 4.58 -29.26
C LEU A 14 -0.59 5.35 -28.02
N ILE A 15 -1.82 5.82 -28.01
CA ILE A 15 -2.43 6.49 -26.85
C ILE A 15 -2.59 5.53 -25.68
N VAL A 16 -3.02 4.29 -25.93
CA VAL A 16 -3.15 3.26 -24.89
C VAL A 16 -1.78 2.85 -24.33
N MET A 17 -0.75 2.79 -25.13
CA MET A 17 0.62 2.54 -24.64
C MET A 17 1.23 3.70 -23.85
N ALA A 18 0.83 4.94 -24.12
CA ALA A 18 1.31 6.10 -23.36
C ALA A 18 0.71 6.19 -21.96
N PHE A 19 -0.44 5.53 -21.70
CA PHE A 19 -1.05 5.45 -20.36
C PHE A 19 -0.64 4.22 -19.55
N ALA A 20 0.10 3.29 -20.11
CA ALA A 20 0.51 2.06 -19.44
C ALA A 20 1.68 2.22 -18.46
N GLY A 21 2.12 3.44 -18.15
CA GLY A 21 3.34 3.67 -17.39
C GLY A 21 3.29 4.61 -16.20
N THR A 22 2.16 5.23 -15.88
CA THR A 22 2.05 6.05 -14.69
C THR A 22 1.17 5.36 -13.65
N ALA A 23 1.79 4.60 -12.77
CA ALA A 23 1.15 4.27 -11.52
C ALA A 23 0.92 5.59 -10.77
N LEU A 24 -0.33 5.89 -10.44
CA LEU A 24 -0.69 7.07 -9.67
C LEU A 24 -0.83 6.68 -8.21
N ALA A 25 -0.39 7.55 -7.32
CA ALA A 25 -0.66 7.44 -5.91
C ALA A 25 -2.16 7.21 -5.64
N VAL A 26 -2.48 6.21 -4.83
CA VAL A 26 -3.88 5.91 -4.50
C VAL A 26 -4.21 6.30 -3.06
N VAL A 27 -5.46 6.72 -2.86
CA VAL A 27 -6.08 6.77 -1.54
C VAL A 27 -7.16 5.69 -1.50
N ASN A 28 -6.93 4.63 -0.73
CA ASN A 28 -7.85 3.52 -0.61
C ASN A 28 -8.31 3.37 0.84
N VAL A 29 -9.63 3.31 1.04
CA VAL A 29 -10.23 3.26 2.38
C VAL A 29 -11.18 2.07 2.46
N GLY A 30 -10.92 1.20 3.42
CA GLY A 30 -11.75 0.05 3.72
C GLY A 30 -13.06 0.40 4.40
N ASN A 31 -13.75 -0.62 4.87
CA ASN A 31 -15.02 -0.52 5.59
C ASN A 31 -14.89 -1.08 7.04
N ALA A 32 -15.98 -1.45 7.68
CA ALA A 32 -15.96 -1.98 9.04
C ALA A 32 -15.66 -3.49 9.14
N GLY A 33 -15.53 -4.18 8.02
CA GLY A 33 -15.19 -5.61 7.94
C GLY A 33 -13.76 -5.86 7.47
N PRO A 34 -13.33 -7.11 7.41
CA PRO A 34 -12.01 -7.46 6.91
C PRO A 34 -11.80 -6.99 5.47
N ASN A 35 -10.74 -6.24 5.23
CA ASN A 35 -10.39 -5.72 3.93
C ASN A 35 -9.01 -6.19 3.48
N ARG A 36 -8.81 -6.16 2.17
CA ARG A 36 -7.49 -6.29 1.57
C ARG A 36 -7.20 -5.05 0.73
N LEU A 37 -6.34 -4.19 1.24
CA LEU A 37 -5.93 -2.94 0.60
C LEU A 37 -4.53 -3.11 0.04
N VAL A 38 -4.36 -2.76 -1.22
CA VAL A 38 -3.07 -2.87 -1.91
C VAL A 38 -2.78 -1.56 -2.61
N GLY A 39 -1.62 -1.02 -2.33
CA GLY A 39 -1.09 0.17 -2.96
C GLY A 39 -0.44 -0.08 -4.33
N THR A 40 0.23 0.92 -4.81
CA THR A 40 0.93 0.96 -6.10
C THR A 40 2.45 0.95 -5.90
N ALA A 41 3.21 1.56 -6.78
CA ALA A 41 4.62 1.81 -6.62
C ALA A 41 4.90 3.30 -6.32
N GLU A 42 3.90 4.04 -5.90
CA GLU A 42 3.92 5.47 -5.62
C GLU A 42 3.44 5.71 -4.19
N ASN A 43 3.64 6.91 -3.67
CA ASN A 43 3.24 7.29 -2.30
C ASN A 43 1.74 7.15 -2.06
N ASP A 44 1.30 6.08 -1.45
CA ASP A 44 -0.10 5.75 -1.24
C ASP A 44 -0.62 6.12 0.17
N THR A 45 -1.93 6.16 0.30
CA THR A 45 -2.59 6.26 1.60
C THR A 45 -3.65 5.17 1.72
N LEU A 46 -3.41 4.19 2.57
CA LEU A 46 -4.29 3.03 2.78
C LEU A 46 -4.84 3.06 4.21
N LYS A 47 -6.18 2.95 4.35
CA LYS A 47 -6.87 2.99 5.65
C LYS A 47 -7.81 1.79 5.81
N GLY A 48 -7.51 0.88 6.72
CA GLY A 48 -8.34 -0.31 7.01
C GLY A 48 -9.67 0.05 7.67
N ARG A 49 -9.68 0.90 8.67
CA ARG A 49 -10.79 1.30 9.55
C ARG A 49 -11.07 0.31 10.68
N SER A 50 -11.89 -0.67 10.45
CA SER A 50 -12.23 -1.68 11.47
C SER A 50 -12.27 -3.05 10.82
N GLY A 51 -12.04 -4.07 11.61
CA GLY A 51 -11.95 -5.44 11.13
C GLY A 51 -10.51 -5.93 11.13
N ALA A 52 -10.29 -7.15 10.70
CA ALA A 52 -8.95 -7.70 10.54
C ALA A 52 -8.49 -7.45 9.09
N ASP A 53 -7.70 -6.42 8.88
CA ASP A 53 -7.33 -5.94 7.58
C ASP A 53 -5.96 -6.46 7.13
N THR A 54 -5.81 -6.62 5.82
CA THR A 54 -4.52 -6.86 5.20
C THR A 54 -4.16 -5.66 4.33
N ILE A 55 -3.10 -4.96 4.70
CA ILE A 55 -2.66 -3.72 4.05
C ILE A 55 -1.26 -3.94 3.47
N ILE A 56 -1.07 -3.62 2.19
CA ILE A 56 0.20 -3.80 1.48
C ILE A 56 0.53 -2.48 0.78
N GLY A 57 1.54 -1.77 1.25
CA GLY A 57 2.01 -0.53 0.65
C GLY A 57 2.57 -0.76 -0.75
N LYS A 58 3.59 -1.46 -0.89
CA LYS A 58 4.45 -1.82 -2.00
C LYS A 58 5.69 -0.95 -2.07
N GLY A 59 5.72 0.09 -2.91
CA GLY A 59 6.89 0.91 -3.12
C GLY A 59 6.65 2.38 -2.82
N ASP A 60 7.73 3.12 -2.69
CA ASP A 60 7.77 4.51 -2.25
C ASP A 60 7.23 4.72 -0.82
N SER A 61 7.16 5.97 -0.37
CA SER A 61 6.79 6.30 1.02
C SER A 61 5.28 6.29 1.21
N ASP A 62 4.77 5.28 1.88
CA ASP A 62 3.35 5.05 2.09
C ASP A 62 2.83 5.56 3.45
N ARG A 63 1.53 5.79 3.52
CA ARG A 63 0.80 6.00 4.77
C ARG A 63 -0.20 4.88 4.98
N LEU A 64 0.09 4.02 5.95
CA LEU A 64 -0.66 2.78 6.20
C LEU A 64 -1.33 2.86 7.57
N TYR A 65 -2.65 2.79 7.60
CA TYR A 65 -3.47 2.87 8.81
C TYR A 65 -4.29 1.59 8.98
N GLY A 66 -3.97 0.78 9.99
CA GLY A 66 -4.72 -0.43 10.34
C GLY A 66 -6.11 -0.09 10.85
N GLY A 67 -6.18 0.59 11.97
CA GLY A 67 -7.42 1.00 12.59
C GLY A 67 -7.80 0.13 13.80
N ARG A 68 -8.99 -0.44 13.82
CA ARG A 68 -9.43 -1.32 14.90
C ARG A 68 -9.48 -2.77 14.43
N GLY A 69 -8.82 -3.64 15.16
CA GLY A 69 -8.85 -5.07 14.87
C GLY A 69 -7.46 -5.68 14.86
N ALA A 70 -7.35 -6.87 14.33
CA ALA A 70 -6.07 -7.55 14.20
C ALA A 70 -5.57 -7.40 12.76
N ASP A 71 -4.74 -6.40 12.52
CA ASP A 71 -4.30 -6.02 11.20
C ASP A 71 -2.98 -6.66 10.80
N HIS A 72 -2.84 -6.91 9.51
CA HIS A 72 -1.63 -7.42 8.91
C HIS A 72 -1.11 -6.42 7.89
N ILE A 73 -0.06 -5.68 8.26
CA ILE A 73 0.47 -4.58 7.48
C ILE A 73 1.83 -4.95 6.89
N LYS A 74 1.96 -4.83 5.59
CA LYS A 74 3.21 -5.03 4.86
C LYS A 74 3.69 -3.69 4.30
N ALA A 75 4.65 -3.10 4.97
CA ALA A 75 5.38 -1.90 4.59
C ALA A 75 6.76 -2.26 4.00
N ARG A 76 6.84 -3.38 3.32
CA ARG A 76 8.10 -3.96 2.83
C ARG A 76 8.18 -3.87 1.33
N GLU A 77 9.19 -3.20 0.83
CA GLU A 77 9.54 -3.07 -0.57
C GLU A 77 10.65 -4.03 -1.00
N ARG A 78 10.82 -4.13 -2.30
CA ARG A 78 11.98 -4.77 -2.92
C ARG A 78 12.87 -3.69 -3.52
N GLY A 79 14.02 -3.44 -2.91
CA GLY A 79 15.01 -2.55 -3.48
C GLY A 79 15.45 -1.48 -2.50
N ARG A 80 15.04 -0.24 -2.69
CA ARG A 80 15.30 0.83 -1.74
C ARG A 80 14.30 0.75 -0.60
N ALA A 81 14.80 0.88 0.63
CA ALA A 81 13.95 1.20 1.76
C ALA A 81 13.48 2.65 1.60
N GLU A 82 12.19 2.87 1.66
CA GLU A 82 11.58 4.19 1.67
C GLU A 82 10.88 4.38 3.02
N ASP A 83 10.67 5.62 3.42
CA ASP A 83 10.15 5.96 4.76
C ASP A 83 8.64 5.75 4.83
N ASP A 84 8.17 4.60 5.25
CA ASP A 84 6.76 4.35 5.49
C ASP A 84 6.28 4.92 6.84
N LEU A 85 5.08 5.47 6.84
CA LEU A 85 4.36 5.80 8.04
C LEU A 85 3.30 4.73 8.31
N VAL A 86 3.50 3.93 9.34
CA VAL A 86 2.57 2.86 9.74
C VAL A 86 1.91 3.20 11.07
N ASP A 87 0.61 3.40 11.07
CA ASP A 87 -0.22 3.48 12.27
C ASP A 87 -1.06 2.21 12.38
N CYS A 88 -0.67 1.32 13.27
CA CYS A 88 -1.35 0.03 13.45
C CYS A 88 -2.74 0.18 14.06
N GLY A 89 -2.95 1.24 14.85
CA GLY A 89 -4.22 1.45 15.52
C GLY A 89 -4.42 0.58 16.75
N ARG A 90 -5.65 0.08 16.96
CA ARG A 90 -6.05 -0.72 18.12
C ARG A 90 -6.20 -2.17 17.76
N GLY A 91 -5.49 -3.04 18.45
CA GLY A 91 -5.65 -4.48 18.30
C GLY A 91 -4.35 -5.25 18.42
N ARG A 92 -4.38 -6.47 17.92
CA ARG A 92 -3.18 -7.28 17.78
C ARG A 92 -2.71 -7.21 16.34
N ASP A 93 -1.73 -6.38 16.09
CA ASP A 93 -1.29 -6.11 14.75
C ASP A 93 0.02 -6.84 14.44
N THR A 94 0.22 -7.15 13.18
CA THR A 94 1.46 -7.68 12.66
C THR A 94 1.97 -6.75 11.58
N VAL A 95 3.17 -6.24 11.75
CA VAL A 95 3.83 -5.37 10.77
C VAL A 95 5.06 -6.07 10.22
N LEU A 96 5.20 -6.06 8.91
CA LEU A 96 6.39 -6.49 8.18
C LEU A 96 7.02 -5.28 7.52
N THR A 97 8.21 -4.91 7.95
CA THR A 97 9.03 -3.85 7.38
C THR A 97 10.29 -4.43 6.75
N ASP A 98 10.96 -3.71 5.90
CA ASP A 98 12.19 -4.18 5.24
C ASP A 98 13.47 -3.74 5.95
N ASN A 99 13.49 -2.56 6.53
CA ASN A 99 14.60 -2.14 7.37
C ASN A 99 14.19 -1.05 8.36
N THR A 100 14.70 -1.12 9.54
CA THR A 100 14.13 -0.53 10.74
C THR A 100 14.50 0.91 11.03
N THR A 101 15.34 1.55 10.24
CA THR A 101 15.82 2.89 10.59
C THR A 101 15.00 4.03 10.01
N GLU A 102 14.19 3.76 9.02
CA GLU A 102 13.48 4.77 8.23
C GLU A 102 11.96 4.68 8.42
N ASP A 103 11.40 3.47 8.59
CA ASP A 103 9.97 3.30 8.83
C ASP A 103 9.53 3.82 10.20
N ARG A 104 8.48 4.62 10.21
CA ARG A 104 7.87 5.13 11.45
C ARG A 104 6.64 4.33 11.80
N ILE A 105 6.77 3.44 12.77
CA ILE A 105 5.67 2.65 13.29
C ILE A 105 5.09 3.36 14.52
N MET A 106 3.82 3.70 14.47
CA MET A 106 3.08 4.31 15.57
C MET A 106 1.99 3.40 16.09
N PHE A 107 1.77 3.47 17.39
CA PHE A 107 0.69 2.76 18.09
C PHE A 107 -0.18 3.78 18.79
N THR A 108 -1.45 3.79 18.49
CA THR A 108 -2.38 4.78 19.04
C THR A 108 -2.83 4.48 20.46
N GLU A 109 -2.46 3.33 21.03
CA GLU A 109 -2.90 2.96 22.39
C GLU A 109 -1.83 2.18 23.17
N SER A 110 -1.63 2.58 24.42
CA SER A 110 -0.55 2.14 25.32
C SER A 110 -0.60 0.68 25.82
N ALA A 111 -1.48 -0.15 25.35
CA ALA A 111 -1.74 -1.46 25.94
C ALA A 111 -1.66 -2.66 24.96
N HIS A 112 -1.18 -2.50 23.73
CA HIS A 112 -1.34 -3.56 22.76
C HIS A 112 0.00 -4.14 22.30
N LYS A 113 0.11 -5.43 22.48
CA LYS A 113 1.27 -6.22 22.12
C LYS A 113 1.38 -6.34 20.61
N LEU A 114 2.41 -5.73 20.07
CA LEU A 114 2.94 -6.13 18.79
C LEU A 114 3.26 -7.63 18.85
N ARG A 115 2.70 -8.41 17.96
CA ARG A 115 2.95 -9.85 17.97
C ARG A 115 4.20 -10.24 17.16
N ALA A 116 4.60 -9.44 16.21
CA ALA A 116 5.87 -9.57 15.51
C ALA A 116 6.16 -8.34 14.65
N VAL A 117 7.33 -7.78 14.80
CA VAL A 117 8.01 -7.02 13.76
C VAL A 117 9.01 -7.99 13.15
N ALA A 118 8.79 -8.41 11.94
CA ALA A 118 9.77 -9.20 11.20
C ALA A 118 10.52 -8.26 10.27
N THR A 119 11.75 -7.97 10.66
CA THR A 119 12.71 -7.33 9.77
C THR A 119 13.42 -8.43 8.98
N SER A 120 13.49 -8.32 7.68
CA SER A 120 14.35 -9.18 6.89
C SER A 120 15.50 -8.37 6.34
N ASN A 121 16.68 -8.82 6.66
CA ASN A 121 17.87 -8.40 5.94
C ASN A 121 17.80 -8.79 4.45
#